data_9113c5c0b369d3e6b4bafb22a05b21dd
#
_entry.id   9113c5c0b369d3e6b4bafb22a05b21dd
#
_cell.length_a   1.000
_cell.length_b   1.000
_cell.length_c   1.000
_cell.angle_alpha   90.00
_cell.angle_beta   90.00
_cell.angle_gamma   90.00
#
_symmetry.space_group_name_H-M   'P 1'
#
loop_
_entity.id
_entity.type
_entity.pdbx_description
1 polymer ?
#
loop_
_entity_poly.entity_id
_entity_poly.type
_entity_poly.pdbx_seq_one_letter_code
_entity_poly.pdbx_strand_id
1 'polypeptide(L)'
;MPRRLLLVCAVAICAAAAPRLAIADPFSLRGLDAIEDRAARNDMRAAGLLDGYLAGVRDALRVYTKIGKTFPICWPKDHELDSALIRNIVAAVRREFPGMAKPDDIFAYLVVLSLYTTYPCR
;
A
#
# COMPACT_ATOMS: atom_id res chain seq x y z
N MET A 1 28.36 17.44 65.88
CA MET A 1 27.52 16.40 65.27
C MET A 1 27.16 16.82 63.87
N PRO A 2 27.65 16.16 62.81
CA PRO A 2 27.38 16.60 61.45
C PRO A 2 26.03 16.06 61.01
N ARG A 3 25.17 16.96 60.60
CA ARG A 3 23.88 16.72 59.96
C ARG A 3 24.12 16.15 58.58
N ARG A 4 23.85 14.85 58.38
CA ARG A 4 23.88 14.21 57.07
C ARG A 4 22.65 14.69 56.24
N LEU A 5 22.94 15.57 55.30
CA LEU A 5 21.97 15.90 54.23
C LEU A 5 21.83 14.70 53.32
N LEU A 6 20.72 13.97 53.41
CA LEU A 6 20.31 12.99 52.42
C LEU A 6 19.80 13.73 51.20
N LEU A 7 20.64 13.85 50.18
CA LEU A 7 20.23 14.30 48.84
C LEU A 7 19.49 13.14 48.16
N VAL A 8 18.17 13.18 48.24
CA VAL A 8 17.32 12.28 47.46
C VAL A 8 17.34 12.80 46.05
N CYS A 9 18.20 12.21 45.20
CA CYS A 9 18.11 12.41 43.75
C CYS A 9 16.84 11.71 43.24
N ALA A 10 15.76 12.47 43.14
CA ALA A 10 14.57 12.06 42.37
C ALA A 10 14.97 12.03 40.88
N VAL A 11 15.39 10.86 40.39
CA VAL A 11 15.53 10.64 38.96
C VAL A 11 14.11 10.58 38.42
N ALA A 12 13.65 11.75 37.94
CA ALA A 12 12.44 11.81 37.12
C ALA A 12 12.74 11.10 35.81
N ILE A 13 12.33 9.84 35.71
CA ILE A 13 12.28 9.11 34.46
C ILE A 13 11.16 9.75 33.65
N CYS A 14 11.51 10.79 32.89
CA CYS A 14 10.69 11.25 31.78
C CYS A 14 10.71 10.12 30.74
N ALA A 15 9.81 9.16 30.92
CA ALA A 15 9.43 8.28 29.83
C ALA A 15 8.81 9.18 28.75
N ALA A 16 9.67 9.74 27.91
CA ALA A 16 9.27 10.38 26.68
C ALA A 16 8.51 9.29 25.90
N ALA A 17 7.19 9.35 25.97
CA ALA A 17 6.34 8.63 25.05
C ALA A 17 6.65 9.19 23.67
N ALA A 18 7.71 8.67 23.04
CA ALA A 18 7.96 8.91 21.64
C ALA A 18 6.66 8.54 20.92
N PRO A 19 6.03 9.46 20.17
CA PRO A 19 4.90 9.07 19.36
C PRO A 19 5.40 7.92 18.50
N ARG A 20 4.86 6.73 18.73
CA ARG A 20 5.03 5.64 17.79
C ARG A 20 4.41 6.17 16.51
N LEU A 21 5.26 6.67 15.62
CA LEU A 21 4.87 6.87 14.24
C LEU A 21 4.36 5.49 13.83
N ALA A 22 3.05 5.34 13.80
CA ALA A 22 2.43 4.16 13.26
C ALA A 22 2.95 4.09 11.84
N ILE A 23 3.93 3.23 11.61
CA ILE A 23 4.43 2.96 10.27
C ILE A 23 3.22 2.39 9.56
N ALA A 24 2.61 3.21 8.70
CA ALA A 24 1.50 2.74 7.90
C ALA A 24 1.97 1.49 7.17
N ASP A 25 1.15 0.44 7.20
CA ASP A 25 1.43 -0.77 6.45
C ASP A 25 1.76 -0.36 5.00
N PRO A 26 2.96 -0.66 4.48
CA PRO A 26 3.37 -0.22 3.15
C PRO A 26 2.45 -0.78 2.05
N PHE A 27 1.69 -1.81 2.35
CA PHE A 27 0.74 -2.44 1.44
C PHE A 27 -0.70 -1.94 1.62
N SER A 28 -0.95 -1.01 2.53
CA SER A 28 -2.21 -0.26 2.62
C SER A 28 -2.26 0.86 1.60
N LEU A 29 -3.45 1.40 1.32
CA LEU A 29 -3.59 2.56 0.43
C LEU A 29 -2.84 3.79 0.95
N ARG A 30 -2.83 4.01 2.25
CA ARG A 30 -2.05 5.08 2.88
C ARG A 30 -0.55 4.89 2.68
N GLY A 31 -0.06 3.64 2.81
CA GLY A 31 1.32 3.28 2.54
C GLY A 31 1.68 3.48 1.07
N LEU A 32 0.77 3.10 0.16
CA LEU A 32 0.93 3.31 -1.27
C LEU A 32 1.07 4.80 -1.61
N ASP A 33 0.17 5.65 -1.12
CA ASP A 33 0.21 7.09 -1.39
C ASP A 33 1.58 7.68 -0.97
N ALA A 34 2.11 7.25 0.19
CA ALA A 34 3.44 7.66 0.65
C ALA A 34 4.57 7.16 -0.26
N ILE A 35 4.44 5.95 -0.82
CA ILE A 35 5.43 5.39 -1.76
C ILE A 35 5.36 6.13 -3.11
N GLU A 36 4.16 6.40 -3.61
CA GLU A 36 3.95 7.15 -4.85
C GLU A 36 4.51 8.58 -4.75
N ASP A 37 4.28 9.26 -3.64
CA ASP A 37 4.84 10.59 -3.38
C ASP A 37 6.38 10.59 -3.38
N ARG A 38 7.00 9.55 -2.82
CA ARG A 38 8.44 9.39 -2.83
C ARG A 38 8.97 9.09 -4.22
N ALA A 39 8.32 8.20 -4.95
CA ALA A 39 8.67 7.85 -6.33
C ALA A 39 8.59 9.08 -7.25
N ALA A 40 7.56 9.93 -7.08
CA ALA A 40 7.40 11.19 -7.80
C ALA A 40 8.52 12.19 -7.53
N ARG A 41 9.20 12.09 -6.38
CA ARG A 41 10.39 12.88 -6.02
C ARG A 41 11.71 12.21 -6.43
N ASN A 42 11.69 11.31 -7.40
CA ASN A 42 12.84 10.57 -7.92
C ASN A 42 13.50 9.60 -6.90
N ASP A 43 12.75 9.11 -5.90
CA ASP A 43 13.21 8.03 -5.04
C ASP A 43 13.13 6.69 -5.81
N MET A 44 14.25 6.26 -6.36
CA MET A 44 14.35 5.03 -7.16
C MET A 44 13.99 3.76 -6.38
N ARG A 45 14.18 3.75 -5.05
CA ARG A 45 13.80 2.61 -4.21
C ARG A 45 12.28 2.54 -4.06
N ALA A 46 11.63 3.68 -3.88
CA ALA A 46 10.18 3.75 -3.82
C ALA A 46 9.54 3.34 -5.16
N ALA A 47 10.10 3.81 -6.28
CA ALA A 47 9.65 3.41 -7.60
C ALA A 47 9.79 1.89 -7.83
N GLY A 48 10.95 1.31 -7.49
CA GLY A 48 11.20 -0.13 -7.61
C GLY A 48 10.29 -0.97 -6.71
N LEU A 49 9.99 -0.49 -5.49
CA LEU A 49 9.06 -1.16 -4.58
C LEU A 49 7.65 -1.20 -5.17
N LEU A 50 7.18 -0.08 -5.72
CA LEU A 50 5.86 0.01 -6.35
C LEU A 50 5.75 -0.92 -7.56
N ASP A 51 6.73 -0.88 -8.46
CA ASP A 51 6.73 -1.72 -9.67
C ASP A 51 6.81 -3.20 -9.32
N GLY A 52 7.65 -3.57 -8.35
CA GLY A 52 7.77 -4.95 -7.86
C GLY A 52 6.46 -5.46 -7.22
N TYR A 53 5.79 -4.62 -6.44
CA TYR A 53 4.50 -4.96 -5.85
C TYR A 53 3.43 -5.20 -6.93
N LEU A 54 3.31 -4.31 -7.91
CA LEU A 54 2.35 -4.43 -9.00
C LEU A 54 2.64 -5.65 -9.88
N ALA A 55 3.92 -5.95 -10.14
CA ALA A 55 4.31 -7.16 -10.83
C ALA A 55 3.90 -8.42 -10.07
N GLY A 56 4.06 -8.43 -8.74
CA GLY A 56 3.61 -9.54 -7.89
C GLY A 56 2.09 -9.75 -7.93
N VAL A 57 1.30 -8.67 -7.87
CA VAL A 57 -0.17 -8.74 -8.00
C VAL A 57 -0.56 -9.29 -9.37
N ARG A 58 0.06 -8.81 -10.45
CA ARG A 58 -0.14 -9.31 -11.81
C ARG A 58 0.13 -10.80 -11.91
N ASP A 59 1.25 -11.25 -11.39
CA ASP A 59 1.66 -12.64 -11.48
C ASP A 59 0.75 -13.55 -10.65
N ALA A 60 0.30 -13.09 -9.48
CA ALA A 60 -0.71 -13.79 -8.69
C ALA A 60 -2.03 -13.96 -9.44
N LEU A 61 -2.50 -12.93 -10.14
CA LEU A 61 -3.71 -13.00 -10.99
C LEU A 61 -3.53 -13.99 -12.14
N ARG A 62 -2.36 -14.01 -12.78
CA ARG A 62 -2.05 -14.99 -13.84
C ARG A 62 -2.05 -16.43 -13.33
N VAL A 63 -1.47 -16.68 -12.16
CA VAL A 63 -1.49 -18.00 -11.52
C VAL A 63 -2.93 -18.41 -11.20
N TYR A 64 -3.71 -17.51 -10.63
CA TYR A 64 -5.10 -17.78 -10.27
C TYR A 64 -5.94 -18.23 -11.48
N THR A 65 -5.79 -17.57 -12.62
CA THR A 65 -6.48 -17.97 -13.86
C THR A 65 -6.01 -19.33 -14.40
N LYS A 66 -4.72 -19.66 -14.23
CA LYS A 66 -4.16 -20.95 -14.70
C LYS A 66 -4.63 -22.15 -13.88
N ILE A 67 -4.90 -21.98 -12.58
CA ILE A 67 -5.41 -23.07 -11.74
C ILE A 67 -6.92 -23.31 -11.92
N GLY A 68 -7.52 -22.73 -12.94
CA GLY A 68 -8.91 -22.98 -13.34
C GLY A 68 -9.97 -22.38 -12.42
N LYS A 69 -9.60 -21.43 -11.58
CA LYS A 69 -10.58 -20.66 -10.82
C LYS A 69 -11.20 -19.61 -11.71
N THR A 70 -12.52 -19.58 -11.73
CA THR A 70 -13.26 -18.49 -12.40
C THR A 70 -13.04 -17.20 -11.63
N PHE A 71 -12.29 -16.31 -12.23
CA PHE A 71 -12.12 -14.96 -11.71
C PHE A 71 -13.04 -14.03 -12.50
N PRO A 72 -13.80 -13.15 -11.85
CA PRO A 72 -14.81 -12.32 -12.54
C PRO A 72 -14.20 -11.19 -13.36
N ILE A 73 -12.91 -11.25 -13.66
CA ILE A 73 -12.20 -10.29 -14.51
C ILE A 73 -11.90 -10.95 -15.86
N CYS A 74 -12.49 -10.43 -16.92
CA CYS A 74 -12.26 -10.86 -18.28
C CYS A 74 -11.23 -9.96 -18.96
N TRP A 75 -9.97 -10.34 -18.80
CA TRP A 75 -8.82 -9.65 -19.35
C TRP A 75 -8.82 -9.71 -20.87
N PRO A 76 -8.63 -8.59 -21.58
CA PRO A 76 -8.47 -8.60 -23.04
C PRO A 76 -7.22 -9.38 -23.43
N LYS A 77 -7.36 -10.34 -24.35
CA LYS A 77 -6.25 -11.22 -24.78
C LYS A 77 -5.11 -10.43 -25.45
N ASP A 78 -5.43 -9.29 -26.03
CA ASP A 78 -4.51 -8.47 -26.82
C ASP A 78 -3.79 -7.40 -26.00
N HIS A 79 -4.03 -7.32 -24.70
CA HIS A 79 -3.39 -6.36 -23.81
C HIS A 79 -2.48 -7.05 -22.79
N GLU A 80 -1.23 -6.63 -22.77
CA GLU A 80 -0.35 -7.05 -21.70
C GLU A 80 -0.67 -6.27 -20.41
N LEU A 81 -0.86 -7.00 -19.31
CA LEU A 81 -1.10 -6.42 -18.00
C LEU A 81 0.24 -5.99 -17.41
N ASP A 82 0.70 -4.81 -17.79
CA ASP A 82 1.90 -4.22 -17.21
C ASP A 82 1.58 -3.30 -16.00
N SER A 83 2.62 -2.94 -15.26
CA SER A 83 2.49 -2.11 -14.07
C SER A 83 1.94 -0.71 -14.38
N ALA A 84 2.31 -0.15 -15.53
CA ALA A 84 1.86 1.20 -15.93
C ALA A 84 0.35 1.20 -16.22
N LEU A 85 -0.15 0.18 -16.91
CA LEU A 85 -1.57 0.02 -17.18
C LEU A 85 -2.37 -0.16 -15.88
N ILE A 86 -1.90 -1.01 -14.96
CA ILE A 86 -2.54 -1.19 -13.65
C ILE A 86 -2.60 0.14 -12.90
N ARG A 87 -1.52 0.91 -12.83
CA ARG A 87 -1.48 2.21 -12.17
C ARG A 87 -2.50 3.18 -12.77
N ASN A 88 -2.59 3.24 -14.10
CA ASN A 88 -3.54 4.10 -14.79
C ASN A 88 -4.99 3.72 -14.49
N ILE A 89 -5.30 2.42 -14.49
CA ILE A 89 -6.64 1.91 -14.16
C ILE A 89 -6.99 2.25 -12.71
N VAL A 90 -6.09 1.97 -11.76
CA VAL A 90 -6.31 2.29 -10.34
C VAL A 90 -6.52 3.80 -10.15
N ALA A 91 -5.70 4.64 -10.78
CA ALA A 91 -5.85 6.08 -10.70
C ALA A 91 -7.17 6.59 -11.28
N ALA A 92 -7.63 6.01 -12.40
CA ALA A 92 -8.91 6.34 -13.00
C ALA A 92 -10.09 5.96 -12.07
N VAL A 93 -10.08 4.75 -11.54
CA VAL A 93 -11.13 4.24 -10.64
C VAL A 93 -11.17 5.03 -9.33
N ARG A 94 -10.03 5.40 -8.75
CA ARG A 94 -9.98 6.26 -7.56
C ARG A 94 -10.59 7.64 -7.81
N ARG A 95 -10.39 8.23 -8.99
CA ARG A 95 -11.00 9.52 -9.34
C ARG A 95 -12.51 9.43 -9.53
N GLU A 96 -12.96 8.36 -10.16
CA GLU A 96 -14.38 8.15 -10.46
C GLU A 96 -15.17 7.73 -9.21
N PHE A 97 -14.56 6.93 -8.35
CA PHE A 97 -15.18 6.35 -7.15
C PHE A 97 -14.33 6.61 -5.89
N PRO A 98 -14.23 7.86 -5.41
CA PRO A 98 -13.32 8.23 -4.32
C PRO A 98 -13.60 7.52 -2.98
N GLY A 99 -14.81 6.97 -2.79
CA GLY A 99 -15.20 6.21 -1.59
C GLY A 99 -15.05 4.69 -1.71
N MET A 100 -14.54 4.17 -2.84
CA MET A 100 -14.49 2.73 -3.11
C MET A 100 -13.55 1.97 -2.17
N ALA A 101 -12.48 2.59 -1.73
CA ALA A 101 -11.51 1.98 -0.82
C ALA A 101 -11.13 2.94 0.31
N LYS A 102 -10.90 2.36 1.50
CA LYS A 102 -10.50 3.09 2.70
C LYS A 102 -8.97 3.19 2.78
N PRO A 103 -8.42 4.19 3.51
CA PRO A 103 -6.97 4.35 3.64
C PRO A 103 -6.24 3.13 4.20
N ASP A 104 -6.91 2.35 5.03
CA ASP A 104 -6.33 1.18 5.68
C ASP A 104 -6.61 -0.14 4.91
N ASP A 105 -7.33 -0.09 3.78
CA ASP A 105 -7.53 -1.25 2.92
C ASP A 105 -6.21 -1.67 2.26
N ILE A 106 -6.08 -2.97 2.00
CA ILE A 106 -4.91 -3.52 1.30
C ILE A 106 -4.92 -3.04 -0.16
N PHE A 107 -3.78 -2.56 -0.63
CA PHE A 107 -3.66 -2.05 -2.00
C PHE A 107 -4.05 -3.08 -3.07
N ALA A 108 -3.69 -4.36 -2.89
CA ALA A 108 -4.11 -5.42 -3.80
C ALA A 108 -5.63 -5.49 -3.97
N TYR A 109 -6.40 -5.21 -2.93
CA TYR A 109 -7.86 -5.16 -3.01
C TYR A 109 -8.33 -4.08 -3.99
N LEU A 110 -7.76 -2.88 -3.89
CA LEU A 110 -8.08 -1.80 -4.83
C LEU A 110 -7.69 -2.15 -6.26
N VAL A 111 -6.53 -2.79 -6.47
CA VAL A 111 -6.10 -3.25 -7.81
C VAL A 111 -7.11 -4.23 -8.39
N VAL A 112 -7.48 -5.26 -7.63
CA VAL A 112 -8.45 -6.27 -8.08
C VAL A 112 -9.80 -5.65 -8.37
N LEU A 113 -10.28 -4.78 -7.48
CA LEU A 113 -11.57 -4.09 -7.65
C LEU A 113 -11.56 -3.18 -8.88
N SER A 114 -10.45 -2.48 -9.12
CA SER A 114 -10.28 -1.61 -10.29
C SER A 114 -10.27 -2.41 -11.59
N LEU A 115 -9.59 -3.55 -11.61
CA LEU A 115 -9.59 -4.45 -12.75
C LEU A 115 -10.97 -5.07 -12.99
N TYR A 116 -11.67 -5.47 -11.93
CA TYR A 116 -13.04 -5.97 -12.03
C TYR A 116 -14.01 -4.94 -12.61
N THR A 117 -13.90 -3.67 -12.16
CA THR A 117 -14.73 -2.58 -12.65
C THR A 117 -14.44 -2.26 -14.11
N THR A 118 -13.18 -2.38 -14.52
CA THR A 118 -12.74 -2.04 -15.89
C THR A 118 -13.00 -3.19 -16.89
N TYR A 119 -12.83 -4.43 -16.45
CA TYR A 119 -12.92 -5.63 -17.28
C TYR A 119 -13.89 -6.69 -16.69
N PRO A 120 -15.16 -6.35 -16.47
CA PRO A 120 -16.12 -7.33 -15.95
C PRO A 120 -16.37 -8.43 -16.97
N CYS A 121 -16.45 -9.69 -16.50
CA CYS A 121 -16.97 -10.78 -17.33
C CYS A 121 -18.50 -10.58 -17.50
N ARG A 122 -18.97 -10.64 -18.71
CA ARG A 122 -20.40 -10.57 -19.06
C ARG A 122 -21.00 -11.98 -19.14
#